data_57ddd763e5deeb91b9db865f88ff95ee
#
_entry.id   57ddd763e5deeb91b9db865f88ff95ee
#
_cell.length_a   1.000
_cell.length_b   1.000
_cell.length_c   1.000
_cell.angle_alpha   90.00
_cell.angle_beta   90.00
_cell.angle_gamma   90.00
#
_symmetry.space_group_name_H-M   'P 1'
#
loop_
_entity.id
_entity.type
_entity.pdbx_description
1 polymer ?
#
loop_
_entity_poly.entity_id
_entity_poly.type
_entity_poly.pdbx_seq_one_letter_code
_entity_poly.pdbx_strand_id
1 'polypeptide(L)'
;MILLDFEKEIMDSQKGVTFEVSDAAINEKYEKGEARIITEQGAVKLSLVNQVFNSDNYELRPKYQRRITWDSKKRSKLIESFIMNVPVPPVFIYETDFNRYQVMDGLQRITAIIDFYKDCYELEELTQWPELNGKKYSQLPRKVKEGIDRRQLSVITLLKESSKSLIQEEEMKKMVFERLNTGGVTLEDQEIRNALYNGPFNELCISLSSNDIFRKLWLINPDDIDVYDEELDNYDDALKYAKNKLYKRMYDVELVLRYFAMRHIDEYSGKLSEFMDLCLRQGNRYTDDQLEILRKVFEETIEKANMLFGEKAYCQYVKRRGIYSWTSPQKMIYDSIMLALSQIEVSQRRIDSNRNVEKLENFYKENEESFDGKRQSKGDIKRRTELFISFITEEILGSVSYTHLTLPT
;
A
#
# COMPACT_ATOMS: atom_id res chain seq x y z
N MET A 1 21.74 -14.34 -6.79
CA MET A 1 20.62 -13.42 -7.11
C MET A 1 21.19 -12.34 -8.04
N ILE A 2 20.51 -12.06 -9.14
CA ILE A 2 21.02 -11.09 -10.13
C ILE A 2 20.38 -9.75 -9.84
N LEU A 3 21.04 -8.91 -9.00
CA LEU A 3 20.72 -7.50 -8.89
C LEU A 3 21.29 -6.79 -10.13
N LEU A 4 20.54 -5.87 -10.68
CA LEU A 4 21.01 -4.96 -11.70
C LEU A 4 22.07 -4.01 -11.10
N ASP A 5 23.04 -3.52 -11.88
CA ASP A 5 24.13 -2.75 -11.32
C ASP A 5 23.68 -1.49 -10.59
N PHE A 6 22.66 -0.80 -11.09
CA PHE A 6 22.09 0.36 -10.41
C PHE A 6 21.34 0.02 -9.10
N GLU A 7 20.85 -1.24 -8.93
CA GLU A 7 20.26 -1.69 -7.67
C GLU A 7 21.33 -1.85 -6.58
N LYS A 8 22.59 -2.15 -6.92
CA LYS A 8 23.70 -2.36 -5.97
C LYS A 8 24.21 -1.06 -5.36
N GLU A 9 24.18 0.04 -6.11
CA GLU A 9 24.77 1.33 -5.71
C GLU A 9 24.00 2.05 -4.60
N ILE A 10 22.76 1.66 -4.33
CA ILE A 10 21.82 2.46 -3.53
C ILE A 10 21.86 2.13 -2.03
N MET A 11 22.34 0.94 -1.61
CA MET A 11 22.19 0.46 -0.23
C MET A 11 23.30 0.87 0.76
N ASP A 12 24.27 1.66 0.38
CA ASP A 12 25.57 1.82 1.10
C ASP A 12 25.62 2.92 2.17
N SER A 13 24.51 3.30 2.83
CA SER A 13 24.61 4.25 3.94
C SER A 13 23.51 4.17 4.99
N GLN A 14 23.82 3.50 6.12
CA GLN A 14 23.43 4.02 7.46
C GLN A 14 24.15 3.27 8.58
N LYS A 15 25.09 3.96 9.28
CA LYS A 15 25.57 3.55 10.60
C LYS A 15 24.78 4.29 11.68
N GLY A 16 24.22 3.55 12.64
CA GLY A 16 23.47 4.11 13.75
C GLY A 16 24.32 4.94 14.71
N VAL A 17 23.76 6.01 15.21
CA VAL A 17 24.35 6.89 16.23
C VAL A 17 23.81 6.48 17.61
N THR A 18 24.71 6.18 18.55
CA THR A 18 24.39 5.96 19.97
C THR A 18 24.36 7.32 20.68
N PHE A 19 23.28 7.59 21.42
CA PHE A 19 23.13 8.84 22.19
C PHE A 19 23.46 8.59 23.68
N GLU A 20 24.28 9.47 24.28
CA GLU A 20 24.35 9.60 25.73
C GLU A 20 23.09 10.30 26.24
N VAL A 21 22.40 9.66 27.19
CA VAL A 21 21.16 10.17 27.78
C VAL A 21 21.50 10.88 29.11
N SER A 22 21.65 12.21 29.07
CA SER A 22 21.74 13.05 30.28
C SER A 22 20.62 14.08 30.28
N ASP A 23 20.15 14.49 31.46
CA ASP A 23 19.13 15.54 31.59
C ASP A 23 19.55 16.84 30.90
N ALA A 24 20.84 17.19 30.93
CA ALA A 24 21.38 18.35 30.22
C ALA A 24 21.20 18.23 28.70
N ALA A 25 21.50 17.07 28.13
CA ALA A 25 21.31 16.83 26.69
C ALA A 25 19.82 16.80 26.29
N ILE A 26 18.96 16.29 27.17
CA ILE A 26 17.50 16.32 26.97
C ILE A 26 16.99 17.77 26.97
N ASN A 27 17.40 18.58 27.94
CA ASN A 27 17.01 19.98 28.04
C ASN A 27 17.50 20.79 26.83
N GLU A 28 18.76 20.60 26.43
CA GLU A 28 19.33 21.24 25.24
C GLU A 28 18.56 20.88 23.97
N LYS A 29 18.21 19.62 23.79
CA LYS A 29 17.40 19.15 22.65
C LYS A 29 16.01 19.79 22.66
N TYR A 30 15.38 19.89 23.85
CA TYR A 30 14.07 20.54 23.99
C TYR A 30 14.12 22.04 23.70
N GLU A 31 15.14 22.75 24.21
CA GLU A 31 15.34 24.21 24.00
C GLU A 31 15.66 24.54 22.55
N LYS A 32 16.46 23.70 21.87
CA LYS A 32 16.76 23.83 20.43
C LYS A 32 15.55 23.55 19.54
N GLY A 33 14.48 22.98 20.08
CA GLY A 33 13.27 22.66 19.35
C GLY A 33 13.48 21.59 18.26
N GLU A 34 14.49 20.73 18.39
CA GLU A 34 14.87 19.74 17.37
C GLU A 34 13.76 18.74 17.00
N ALA A 35 12.75 18.59 17.85
CA ALA A 35 11.58 17.74 17.62
C ALA A 35 10.25 18.50 17.78
N ARG A 36 10.25 19.84 17.61
CA ARG A 36 9.04 20.64 17.76
C ARG A 36 8.33 20.76 16.42
N ILE A 37 7.05 20.38 16.41
CA ILE A 37 6.16 20.52 15.27
C ILE A 37 5.41 21.83 15.40
N ILE A 38 5.47 22.67 14.36
CA ILE A 38 4.72 23.91 14.28
C ILE A 38 3.41 23.63 13.57
N THR A 39 2.30 23.97 14.23
CA THR A 39 0.97 23.76 13.70
C THR A 39 0.15 25.03 13.70
N GLU A 40 -0.67 25.19 12.67
CA GLU A 40 -1.73 26.20 12.62
C GLU A 40 -3.09 25.53 12.69
N GLN A 41 -4.06 26.15 13.34
CA GLN A 41 -5.44 25.67 13.42
C GLN A 41 -6.33 26.60 12.63
N GLY A 42 -7.14 26.01 11.77
CA GLY A 42 -8.13 26.70 10.95
C GLY A 42 -9.45 25.95 10.91
N ALA A 43 -10.41 26.52 10.22
CA ALA A 43 -11.69 25.87 9.98
C ALA A 43 -12.26 26.29 8.62
N VAL A 44 -12.85 25.33 7.90
CA VAL A 44 -13.47 25.56 6.59
C VAL A 44 -14.98 25.30 6.70
N LYS A 45 -15.82 26.24 6.26
CA LYS A 45 -17.28 26.01 6.17
C LYS A 45 -17.56 24.83 5.26
N LEU A 46 -18.51 23.95 5.63
CA LEU A 46 -18.83 22.76 4.85
C LEU A 46 -19.20 23.08 3.40
N SER A 47 -19.95 24.15 3.17
CA SER A 47 -20.32 24.65 1.83
C SER A 47 -19.12 25.07 0.97
N LEU A 48 -17.95 25.34 1.56
CA LEU A 48 -16.72 25.75 0.88
C LEU A 48 -15.67 24.63 0.78
N VAL A 49 -15.91 23.46 1.38
CA VAL A 49 -14.95 22.35 1.40
C VAL A 49 -14.56 21.92 -0.02
N ASN A 50 -15.53 21.81 -0.93
CA ASN A 50 -15.26 21.49 -2.33
C ASN A 50 -14.37 22.53 -3.02
N GLN A 51 -14.63 23.82 -2.81
CA GLN A 51 -13.86 24.90 -3.44
C GLN A 51 -12.43 24.96 -2.87
N VAL A 52 -12.27 24.84 -1.56
CA VAL A 52 -10.96 24.93 -0.90
C VAL A 52 -10.09 23.73 -1.27
N PHE A 53 -10.57 22.52 -1.05
CA PHE A 53 -9.75 21.33 -1.19
C PHE A 53 -9.58 20.84 -2.65
N ASN A 54 -10.36 21.31 -3.60
CA ASN A 54 -10.15 21.09 -5.05
C ASN A 54 -9.41 22.25 -5.73
N SER A 55 -8.88 23.21 -4.98
CA SER A 55 -8.01 24.24 -5.55
C SER A 55 -6.62 23.69 -5.83
N ASP A 56 -5.87 24.32 -6.73
CA ASP A 56 -4.51 23.92 -7.12
C ASP A 56 -3.50 23.90 -5.97
N ASN A 57 -3.86 24.52 -4.84
CA ASN A 57 -3.03 24.58 -3.65
C ASN A 57 -3.11 23.29 -2.80
N TYR A 58 -4.13 22.46 -3.00
CA TYR A 58 -4.37 21.26 -2.21
C TYR A 58 -4.27 20.01 -3.06
N GLU A 59 -3.35 19.16 -2.75
CA GLU A 59 -3.27 17.82 -3.31
C GLU A 59 -4.21 16.89 -2.53
N LEU A 60 -5.49 16.83 -2.96
CA LEU A 60 -6.53 16.04 -2.32
C LEU A 60 -6.36 14.55 -2.55
N ARG A 61 -5.96 14.17 -3.75
CA ARG A 61 -5.77 12.79 -4.19
C ARG A 61 -4.40 12.65 -4.82
N PRO A 62 -3.35 12.62 -4.03
CA PRO A 62 -2.10 12.09 -4.55
C PRO A 62 -2.42 10.69 -5.09
N LYS A 63 -1.91 10.32 -6.27
CA LYS A 63 -2.17 9.02 -6.94
C LYS A 63 -1.96 7.80 -6.02
N TYR A 64 -1.29 8.01 -4.91
CA TYR A 64 -0.91 7.03 -3.90
C TYR A 64 -1.77 7.02 -2.63
N GLN A 65 -2.73 7.97 -2.49
CA GLN A 65 -3.55 8.00 -1.28
C GLN A 65 -4.72 7.03 -1.37
N ARG A 66 -5.08 6.56 -0.21
CA ARG A 66 -6.15 5.66 0.22
C ARG A 66 -7.27 5.51 -0.81
N ARG A 67 -7.43 4.33 -1.30
CA ARG A 67 -8.63 3.91 -2.02
C ARG A 67 -9.84 4.21 -1.13
N ILE A 68 -10.92 4.76 -1.70
CA ILE A 68 -12.12 5.15 -0.95
C ILE A 68 -12.64 3.91 -0.20
N THR A 69 -12.66 3.97 1.14
CA THR A 69 -12.98 2.81 1.97
C THR A 69 -14.26 2.99 2.79
N TRP A 70 -14.82 4.21 2.82
CA TRP A 70 -16.05 4.47 3.54
C TRP A 70 -17.25 4.08 2.70
N ASP A 71 -18.07 3.17 3.24
CA ASP A 71 -19.41 2.87 2.74
C ASP A 71 -20.37 4.06 2.96
N SER A 72 -21.53 4.01 2.31
CA SER A 72 -22.55 5.06 2.42
C SER A 72 -23.02 5.27 3.86
N LYS A 73 -23.04 4.20 4.69
CA LYS A 73 -23.43 4.29 6.10
C LYS A 73 -22.50 5.16 6.92
N LYS A 74 -21.17 4.98 6.76
CA LYS A 74 -20.18 5.80 7.45
C LYS A 74 -20.20 7.25 6.97
N ARG A 75 -20.39 7.47 5.65
CA ARG A 75 -20.56 8.80 5.08
C ARG A 75 -21.79 9.47 5.65
N SER A 76 -22.95 8.78 5.71
CA SER A 76 -24.19 9.27 6.26
C SER A 76 -24.07 9.64 7.73
N LYS A 77 -23.40 8.81 8.55
CA LYS A 77 -23.14 9.11 9.98
C LYS A 77 -22.28 10.35 10.18
N LEU A 78 -21.33 10.62 9.28
CA LEU A 78 -20.57 11.87 9.32
C LEU A 78 -21.48 13.08 9.08
N ILE A 79 -22.36 13.01 8.08
CA ILE A 79 -23.33 14.10 7.80
C ILE A 79 -24.30 14.28 8.96
N GLU A 80 -24.80 13.20 9.53
CA GLU A 80 -25.65 13.24 10.73
C GLU A 80 -24.93 13.94 11.90
N SER A 81 -23.65 13.68 12.10
CA SER A 81 -22.84 14.38 13.13
C SER A 81 -22.80 15.89 12.90
N PHE A 82 -22.68 16.35 11.66
CA PHE A 82 -22.75 17.78 11.34
C PHE A 82 -24.15 18.36 11.53
N ILE A 83 -25.22 17.62 11.19
CA ILE A 83 -26.60 18.04 11.47
C ILE A 83 -26.78 18.29 12.97
N MET A 84 -26.34 17.36 13.79
CA MET A 84 -26.44 17.42 15.25
C MET A 84 -25.43 18.36 15.92
N ASN A 85 -24.45 18.89 15.17
CA ASN A 85 -23.33 19.63 15.70
C ASN A 85 -22.44 18.86 16.70
N VAL A 86 -22.31 17.54 16.48
CA VAL A 86 -21.38 16.72 17.25
C VAL A 86 -19.97 17.01 16.75
N PRO A 87 -18.97 17.19 17.66
CA PRO A 87 -17.58 17.39 17.25
C PRO A 87 -17.07 16.27 16.35
N VAL A 88 -16.52 16.64 15.20
CA VAL A 88 -15.87 15.73 14.24
C VAL A 88 -14.36 15.93 14.36
N PRO A 89 -13.55 14.84 14.34
CA PRO A 89 -12.11 14.97 14.39
C PRO A 89 -11.58 15.90 13.27
N PRO A 90 -10.55 16.72 13.54
CA PRO A 90 -10.01 17.64 12.55
C PRO A 90 -9.34 16.90 11.39
N VAL A 91 -9.28 17.55 10.24
CA VAL A 91 -8.46 17.13 9.12
C VAL A 91 -7.05 17.60 9.36
N PHE A 92 -6.05 16.77 9.04
CA PHE A 92 -4.65 17.13 9.12
C PHE A 92 -4.07 17.29 7.73
N ILE A 93 -3.42 18.43 7.49
CA ILE A 93 -2.72 18.75 6.25
C ILE A 93 -1.26 19.10 6.55
N TYR A 94 -0.39 18.86 5.59
CA TYR A 94 1.01 19.22 5.64
C TYR A 94 1.35 20.21 4.53
N GLU A 95 2.07 21.26 4.86
CA GLU A 95 2.61 22.22 3.90
C GLU A 95 3.86 21.64 3.24
N THR A 96 3.71 21.16 2.02
CA THR A 96 4.81 20.57 1.23
C THR A 96 5.72 21.64 0.64
N ASP A 97 5.15 22.78 0.28
CA ASP A 97 5.83 23.97 -0.19
C ASP A 97 4.99 25.21 0.14
N PHE A 98 5.56 26.38 -0.03
CA PHE A 98 4.87 27.63 0.26
C PHE A 98 3.47 27.68 -0.37
N ASN A 99 2.45 27.72 0.48
CA ASN A 99 1.03 27.71 0.08
C ASN A 99 0.62 26.48 -0.77
N ARG A 100 1.29 25.33 -0.57
CA ARG A 100 0.92 24.04 -1.16
C ARG A 100 0.77 23.00 -0.07
N TYR A 101 -0.34 22.30 -0.08
CA TYR A 101 -0.76 21.44 1.03
C TYR A 101 -1.11 20.06 0.54
N GLN A 102 -0.73 19.07 1.32
CA GLN A 102 -1.06 17.66 1.14
C GLN A 102 -1.93 17.19 2.31
N VAL A 103 -3.01 16.48 2.02
CA VAL A 103 -3.86 15.91 3.07
C VAL A 103 -3.15 14.72 3.71
N MET A 104 -2.92 14.77 5.02
CA MET A 104 -2.34 13.68 5.81
C MET A 104 -3.40 12.75 6.38
N ASP A 105 -4.41 13.31 7.05
CA ASP A 105 -5.56 12.55 7.57
C ASP A 105 -6.86 13.30 7.31
N GLY A 106 -7.94 12.56 7.15
CA GLY A 106 -9.28 13.09 6.94
C GLY A 106 -9.72 13.12 5.48
N LEU A 107 -8.99 12.52 4.54
CA LEU A 107 -9.40 12.43 3.14
C LEU A 107 -10.82 11.86 2.98
N GLN A 108 -11.15 10.79 3.71
CA GLN A 108 -12.49 10.18 3.66
C GLN A 108 -13.58 11.15 4.14
N ARG A 109 -13.30 12.00 5.15
CA ARG A 109 -14.20 13.05 5.64
C ARG A 109 -14.41 14.13 4.58
N ILE A 110 -13.31 14.62 3.98
CA ILE A 110 -13.37 15.63 2.91
C ILE A 110 -14.18 15.09 1.73
N THR A 111 -13.86 13.88 1.26
CA THR A 111 -14.55 13.25 0.11
C THR A 111 -16.03 13.05 0.41
N ALA A 112 -16.40 12.55 1.59
CA ALA A 112 -17.80 12.35 1.98
C ALA A 112 -18.60 13.66 1.98
N ILE A 113 -17.99 14.76 2.44
CA ILE A 113 -18.62 16.09 2.41
C ILE A 113 -18.79 16.57 0.96
N ILE A 114 -17.73 16.48 0.15
CA ILE A 114 -17.76 16.91 -1.26
C ILE A 114 -18.82 16.13 -2.05
N ASP A 115 -18.82 14.80 -1.92
CA ASP A 115 -19.75 13.92 -2.62
C ASP A 115 -21.20 14.19 -2.18
N PHE A 116 -21.44 14.47 -0.88
CA PHE A 116 -22.76 14.82 -0.40
C PHE A 116 -23.28 16.13 -1.00
N TYR A 117 -22.44 17.19 -1.02
CA TYR A 117 -22.81 18.47 -1.63
C TYR A 117 -23.01 18.41 -3.15
N LYS A 118 -22.42 17.38 -3.81
CA LYS A 118 -22.61 17.07 -5.23
C LYS A 118 -23.77 16.13 -5.52
N ASP A 119 -24.57 15.75 -4.52
CA ASP A 119 -25.66 14.78 -4.63
C ASP A 119 -25.23 13.37 -5.13
N CYS A 120 -23.96 12.98 -4.87
CA CYS A 120 -23.42 11.70 -5.33
C CYS A 120 -23.96 10.48 -4.54
N TYR A 121 -24.55 10.68 -3.37
CA TYR A 121 -25.16 9.59 -2.59
C TYR A 121 -26.34 10.08 -1.73
N GLU A 122 -27.16 9.12 -1.33
CA GLU A 122 -28.28 9.33 -0.41
C GLU A 122 -27.88 9.01 1.02
N LEU A 123 -28.48 9.71 1.98
CA LEU A 123 -28.32 9.40 3.41
C LEU A 123 -28.99 8.06 3.72
N GLU A 124 -28.32 7.22 4.51
CA GLU A 124 -28.86 5.93 4.93
C GLU A 124 -28.50 5.59 6.37
N GLU A 125 -29.35 4.79 7.02
CA GLU A 125 -29.16 4.30 8.40
C GLU A 125 -28.88 5.42 9.42
N LEU A 126 -29.48 6.59 9.24
CA LEU A 126 -29.46 7.66 10.23
C LEU A 126 -30.25 7.22 11.47
N THR A 127 -29.68 7.46 12.65
CA THR A 127 -30.30 7.03 13.91
C THR A 127 -31.08 8.14 14.60
N GLN A 128 -30.62 9.36 14.50
CA GLN A 128 -31.26 10.53 15.14
C GLN A 128 -32.18 11.30 14.19
N TRP A 129 -31.95 11.15 12.89
CA TRP A 129 -32.71 11.81 11.82
C TRP A 129 -33.17 10.81 10.74
N PRO A 130 -33.91 9.74 11.13
CA PRO A 130 -34.33 8.70 10.18
C PRO A 130 -35.23 9.25 9.05
N GLU A 131 -35.87 10.40 9.23
CA GLU A 131 -36.70 11.07 8.24
C GLU A 131 -35.86 11.64 7.05
N LEU A 132 -34.56 11.71 7.20
CA LEU A 132 -33.65 12.16 6.16
C LEU A 132 -33.05 10.99 5.36
N ASN A 133 -33.32 9.74 5.72
CA ASN A 133 -32.89 8.59 4.92
C ASN A 133 -33.48 8.65 3.51
N GLY A 134 -32.68 8.28 2.51
CA GLY A 134 -33.02 8.37 1.09
C GLY A 134 -32.94 9.78 0.49
N LYS A 135 -32.49 10.79 1.25
CA LYS A 135 -32.35 12.16 0.76
C LYS A 135 -30.91 12.49 0.40
N LYS A 136 -30.75 13.16 -0.73
CA LYS A 136 -29.52 13.84 -1.13
C LYS A 136 -29.47 15.26 -0.56
N TYR A 137 -28.33 15.95 -0.64
CA TYR A 137 -28.21 17.32 -0.12
C TYR A 137 -29.25 18.27 -0.75
N SER A 138 -29.47 18.20 -2.09
CA SER A 138 -30.45 19.04 -2.78
C SER A 138 -31.89 18.85 -2.26
N GLN A 139 -32.22 17.67 -1.74
CA GLN A 139 -33.55 17.28 -1.28
C GLN A 139 -33.77 17.56 0.22
N LEU A 140 -32.75 18.03 0.94
CA LEU A 140 -32.90 18.35 2.36
C LEU A 140 -33.85 19.55 2.58
N PRO A 141 -34.62 19.54 3.70
CA PRO A 141 -35.41 20.70 4.10
C PRO A 141 -34.53 21.97 4.24
N ARG A 142 -35.07 23.11 3.85
CA ARG A 142 -34.34 24.39 3.79
C ARG A 142 -33.57 24.69 5.10
N LYS A 143 -34.21 24.55 6.25
CA LYS A 143 -33.58 24.85 7.55
C LYS A 143 -32.44 23.89 7.88
N VAL A 144 -32.53 22.62 7.44
CA VAL A 144 -31.46 21.63 7.63
C VAL A 144 -30.25 22.00 6.76
N LYS A 145 -30.50 22.39 5.51
CA LYS A 145 -29.43 22.92 4.62
C LYS A 145 -28.73 24.12 5.23
N GLU A 146 -29.48 25.15 5.58
CA GLU A 146 -28.95 26.37 6.22
C GLU A 146 -28.18 26.03 7.52
N GLY A 147 -28.59 24.97 8.23
CA GLY A 147 -27.96 24.45 9.42
C GLY A 147 -26.60 23.83 9.12
N ILE A 148 -26.53 22.95 8.14
CA ILE A 148 -25.29 22.26 7.71
C ILE A 148 -24.29 23.26 7.11
N ASP A 149 -24.74 24.18 6.27
CA ASP A 149 -23.89 25.16 5.57
C ASP A 149 -23.14 26.10 6.54
N ARG A 150 -23.65 26.29 7.75
CA ARG A 150 -22.98 27.05 8.81
C ARG A 150 -21.94 26.24 9.56
N ARG A 151 -21.92 24.92 9.45
CA ARG A 151 -20.96 24.06 10.14
C ARG A 151 -19.58 24.20 9.51
N GLN A 152 -18.59 23.87 10.31
CA GLN A 152 -17.20 23.98 9.92
C GLN A 152 -16.48 22.64 10.12
N LEU A 153 -15.58 22.34 9.21
CA LEU A 153 -14.59 21.28 9.33
C LEU A 153 -13.31 21.89 9.89
N SER A 154 -12.88 21.43 11.06
CA SER A 154 -11.62 21.86 11.66
C SER A 154 -10.44 21.31 10.86
N VAL A 155 -9.43 22.13 10.65
CA VAL A 155 -8.21 21.81 9.92
C VAL A 155 -7.00 22.14 10.77
N ILE A 156 -6.06 21.23 10.88
CA ILE A 156 -4.76 21.44 11.52
C ILE A 156 -3.70 21.32 10.44
N THR A 157 -2.96 22.41 10.23
CA THR A 157 -1.86 22.48 9.26
C THR A 157 -0.54 22.28 9.97
N LEU A 158 0.26 21.31 9.50
CA LEU A 158 1.65 21.17 9.89
C LEU A 158 2.49 21.98 8.91
N LEU A 159 3.26 22.92 9.44
CA LEU A 159 4.07 23.82 8.61
C LEU A 159 5.41 23.17 8.25
N LYS A 160 5.89 23.41 7.03
CA LYS A 160 7.19 22.95 6.51
C LYS A 160 8.37 23.46 7.36
N GLU A 161 8.24 24.63 7.99
CA GLU A 161 9.23 25.21 8.88
C GLU A 161 9.58 24.35 10.10
N SER A 162 8.79 23.30 10.35
CA SER A 162 9.04 22.33 11.42
C SER A 162 10.30 21.49 11.17
N SER A 163 10.85 21.44 9.94
CA SER A 163 12.00 20.60 9.58
C SER A 163 13.17 21.42 9.04
N LYS A 164 14.39 21.02 9.43
CA LYS A 164 15.65 21.66 8.99
C LYS A 164 16.31 20.90 7.83
N SER A 165 15.83 19.69 7.51
CA SER A 165 16.33 18.86 6.42
C SER A 165 15.22 17.93 5.90
N LEU A 166 15.38 17.43 4.66
CA LEU A 166 14.43 16.48 4.06
C LEU A 166 14.28 15.20 4.90
N ILE A 167 15.37 14.71 5.50
CA ILE A 167 15.33 13.51 6.36
C ILE A 167 14.49 13.76 7.62
N GLN A 168 14.69 14.90 8.29
CA GLN A 168 13.90 15.28 9.45
C GLN A 168 12.43 15.51 9.09
N GLU A 169 12.14 16.02 7.90
CA GLU A 169 10.79 16.20 7.39
C GLU A 169 10.07 14.84 7.28
N GLU A 170 10.71 13.85 6.65
CA GLU A 170 10.16 12.51 6.50
C GLU A 170 9.93 11.82 7.85
N GLU A 171 10.89 11.92 8.77
CA GLU A 171 10.77 11.36 10.12
C GLU A 171 9.64 12.02 10.92
N MET A 172 9.49 13.33 10.82
CA MET A 172 8.39 14.06 11.48
C MET A 172 7.05 13.71 10.89
N LYS A 173 6.92 13.65 9.56
CA LYS A 173 5.70 13.18 8.90
C LYS A 173 5.33 11.79 9.39
N LYS A 174 6.28 10.85 9.41
CA LYS A 174 6.07 9.48 9.89
C LYS A 174 5.57 9.47 11.34
N MET A 175 6.25 10.18 12.23
CA MET A 175 5.86 10.27 13.64
C MET A 175 4.44 10.83 13.81
N VAL A 176 4.07 11.87 13.06
CA VAL A 176 2.72 12.45 13.11
C VAL A 176 1.69 11.44 12.61
N PHE A 177 1.93 10.79 11.47
CA PHE A 177 1.04 9.76 10.94
C PHE A 177 0.83 8.62 11.94
N GLU A 178 1.89 8.09 12.53
CA GLU A 178 1.82 7.01 13.52
C GLU A 178 0.98 7.44 14.74
N ARG A 179 1.13 8.69 15.20
CA ARG A 179 0.39 9.19 16.36
C ARG A 179 -1.07 9.51 16.05
N LEU A 180 -1.36 10.08 14.88
CA LEU A 180 -2.74 10.32 14.43
C LEU A 180 -3.50 8.99 14.26
N ASN A 181 -2.79 7.95 13.89
CA ASN A 181 -3.34 6.62 13.69
C ASN A 181 -3.79 5.93 14.99
N THR A 182 -3.40 6.42 16.15
CA THR A 182 -3.77 5.83 17.45
C THR A 182 -5.20 6.15 17.88
N GLY A 183 -5.90 7.05 17.21
CA GLY A 183 -7.23 7.55 17.62
C GLY A 183 -8.42 7.21 16.71
N GLY A 184 -8.23 6.44 15.63
CA GLY A 184 -9.28 6.16 14.63
C GLY A 184 -9.18 4.80 13.96
N VAL A 185 -9.62 4.71 12.69
CA VAL A 185 -9.35 3.54 11.86
C VAL A 185 -7.87 3.55 11.49
N THR A 186 -7.12 2.64 12.10
CA THR A 186 -5.68 2.52 11.90
C THR A 186 -5.30 2.37 10.43
N LEU A 187 -4.34 3.16 9.96
CA LEU A 187 -3.71 2.99 8.66
C LEU A 187 -2.78 1.77 8.71
N GLU A 188 -2.71 1.03 7.63
CA GLU A 188 -1.72 -0.02 7.48
C GLU A 188 -0.37 0.56 7.03
N ASP A 189 0.70 -0.17 7.27
CA ASP A 189 2.06 0.28 6.96
C ASP A 189 2.20 0.79 5.52
N GLN A 190 1.55 0.15 4.55
CA GLN A 190 1.63 0.57 3.15
C GLN A 190 0.84 1.85 2.87
N GLU A 191 -0.27 2.07 3.55
CA GLU A 191 -1.01 3.34 3.45
C GLU A 191 -0.13 4.51 3.97
N ILE A 192 0.63 4.26 5.03
CA ILE A 192 1.60 5.23 5.59
C ILE A 192 2.76 5.45 4.62
N ARG A 193 3.35 4.38 4.06
CA ARG A 193 4.44 4.48 3.07
C ARG A 193 4.04 5.29 1.86
N ASN A 194 2.87 5.02 1.32
CA ASN A 194 2.36 5.76 0.16
C ASN A 194 2.22 7.26 0.45
N ALA A 195 1.81 7.62 1.65
CA ALA A 195 1.68 9.01 2.04
C ALA A 195 3.02 9.72 2.29
N LEU A 196 4.00 8.98 2.83
CA LEU A 196 5.30 9.54 3.22
C LEU A 196 6.33 9.56 2.09
N TYR A 197 6.36 8.50 1.31
CA TYR A 197 7.42 8.22 0.33
C TYR A 197 6.85 8.17 -1.09
N ASN A 198 5.93 9.10 -1.41
CA ASN A 198 5.44 9.18 -2.77
C ASN A 198 6.57 9.57 -3.74
N GLY A 199 6.59 8.90 -4.88
CA GLY A 199 7.57 9.14 -5.93
C GLY A 199 7.45 8.11 -7.04
N PRO A 200 8.31 8.21 -8.06
CA PRO A 200 8.21 7.39 -9.27
C PRO A 200 8.20 5.88 -9.02
N PHE A 201 9.00 5.41 -8.07
CA PHE A 201 9.04 3.99 -7.73
C PHE A 201 7.78 3.53 -6.96
N ASN A 202 7.24 4.39 -6.08
CA ASN A 202 5.95 4.09 -5.45
C ASN A 202 4.82 4.03 -6.48
N GLU A 203 4.80 4.95 -7.44
CA GLU A 203 3.84 4.94 -8.55
C GLU A 203 3.98 3.68 -9.41
N LEU A 204 5.20 3.20 -9.64
CA LEU A 204 5.45 1.92 -10.29
C LEU A 204 4.83 0.77 -9.50
N CYS A 205 5.05 0.69 -8.17
CA CYS A 205 4.46 -0.36 -7.32
C CYS A 205 2.93 -0.34 -7.37
N ILE A 206 2.31 0.85 -7.34
CA ILE A 206 0.86 1.01 -7.47
C ILE A 206 0.39 0.53 -8.84
N SER A 207 1.06 0.92 -9.91
CA SER A 207 0.74 0.50 -11.28
C SER A 207 0.81 -1.03 -11.44
N LEU A 208 1.89 -1.64 -10.95
CA LEU A 208 2.10 -3.08 -11.02
C LEU A 208 1.10 -3.89 -10.18
N SER A 209 0.61 -3.34 -9.08
CA SER A 209 -0.44 -3.98 -8.27
C SER A 209 -1.77 -4.13 -9.02
N SER A 210 -1.95 -3.38 -10.11
CA SER A 210 -3.13 -3.43 -10.99
C SER A 210 -2.98 -4.43 -12.14
N ASN A 211 -1.86 -5.12 -12.26
CA ASN A 211 -1.63 -6.12 -13.30
C ASN A 211 -2.60 -7.32 -13.11
N ASP A 212 -3.29 -7.73 -14.18
CA ASP A 212 -4.32 -8.76 -14.15
C ASP A 212 -3.78 -10.13 -13.71
N ILE A 213 -2.58 -10.50 -14.16
CA ILE A 213 -1.94 -11.77 -13.77
C ILE A 213 -1.63 -11.73 -12.27
N PHE A 214 -1.07 -10.63 -11.77
CA PHE A 214 -0.78 -10.47 -10.36
C PHE A 214 -2.04 -10.56 -9.50
N ARG A 215 -3.11 -9.86 -9.89
CA ARG A 215 -4.42 -9.91 -9.21
C ARG A 215 -4.99 -11.32 -9.20
N LYS A 216 -4.95 -12.01 -10.34
CA LYS A 216 -5.39 -13.40 -10.46
C LYS A 216 -4.63 -14.32 -9.50
N LEU A 217 -3.30 -14.25 -9.46
CA LEU A 217 -2.46 -15.10 -8.62
C LEU A 217 -2.67 -14.84 -7.11
N TRP A 218 -3.07 -13.61 -6.73
CA TRP A 218 -3.41 -13.25 -5.36
C TRP A 218 -4.90 -13.38 -5.04
N LEU A 219 -5.72 -13.89 -5.97
CA LEU A 219 -7.18 -14.02 -5.85
C LEU A 219 -7.85 -12.67 -5.52
N ILE A 220 -7.33 -11.59 -6.09
CA ILE A 220 -7.93 -10.26 -6.02
C ILE A 220 -8.94 -10.18 -7.15
N ASN A 221 -10.16 -10.67 -6.88
CA ASN A 221 -11.24 -10.67 -7.86
C ASN A 221 -12.08 -9.39 -7.74
N PRO A 222 -12.66 -8.90 -8.83
CA PRO A 222 -13.67 -7.87 -8.78
C PRO A 222 -14.81 -8.31 -7.84
N ASP A 223 -15.37 -7.36 -7.10
CA ASP A 223 -16.60 -7.61 -6.36
C ASP A 223 -17.73 -7.84 -7.37
N ASP A 224 -18.64 -8.77 -7.09
CA ASP A 224 -19.90 -8.91 -7.82
C ASP A 224 -20.74 -7.65 -7.55
N ILE A 225 -20.61 -6.66 -8.42
CA ILE A 225 -21.38 -5.43 -8.37
C ILE A 225 -22.51 -5.58 -9.38
N ASP A 226 -23.74 -5.72 -8.87
CA ASP A 226 -24.99 -5.75 -9.65
C ASP A 226 -25.37 -4.38 -10.28
N VAL A 227 -24.42 -3.46 -10.47
CA VAL A 227 -24.68 -2.13 -11.00
C VAL A 227 -23.88 -1.92 -12.27
N TYR A 228 -24.50 -2.25 -13.39
CA TYR A 228 -24.12 -1.72 -14.70
C TYR A 228 -24.59 -0.26 -14.77
N ASP A 229 -23.76 0.66 -14.36
CA ASP A 229 -23.93 2.08 -14.60
C ASP A 229 -22.90 2.51 -15.67
N GLU A 230 -23.35 2.72 -16.89
CA GLU A 230 -22.49 3.07 -18.04
C GLU A 230 -21.74 4.41 -17.84
N GLU A 231 -22.14 5.24 -16.88
CA GLU A 231 -21.42 6.45 -16.47
C GLU A 231 -20.21 6.16 -15.56
N LEU A 232 -20.04 4.90 -15.09
CA LEU A 232 -18.98 4.47 -14.18
C LEU A 232 -17.70 4.00 -14.89
N ASP A 233 -17.60 4.02 -16.20
CA ASP A 233 -16.39 3.64 -16.95
C ASP A 233 -15.15 4.51 -16.62
N ASN A 234 -15.35 5.64 -15.95
CA ASN A 234 -14.29 6.50 -15.41
C ASN A 234 -14.14 6.41 -13.86
N TYR A 235 -15.02 5.68 -13.18
CA TYR A 235 -14.92 5.42 -11.75
C TYR A 235 -14.20 4.10 -11.54
N ASP A 236 -12.91 4.22 -11.68
CA ASP A 236 -11.81 3.58 -10.98
C ASP A 236 -12.08 2.16 -10.42
N ASP A 237 -11.12 1.29 -10.65
CA ASP A 237 -10.88 -0.01 -9.97
C ASP A 237 -11.27 -0.01 -8.47
N ALA A 238 -11.30 1.16 -7.85
CA ALA A 238 -11.68 1.36 -6.46
C ALA A 238 -13.05 0.78 -6.09
N LEU A 239 -14.05 0.87 -6.94
CA LEU A 239 -15.37 0.29 -6.69
C LEU A 239 -15.40 -1.21 -7.00
N LYS A 240 -14.73 -1.63 -8.07
CA LYS A 240 -14.69 -3.04 -8.48
C LYS A 240 -14.07 -3.96 -7.43
N TYR A 241 -13.15 -3.45 -6.62
CA TYR A 241 -12.41 -4.22 -5.62
C TYR A 241 -12.62 -3.75 -4.18
N ALA A 242 -13.62 -2.91 -3.93
CA ALA A 242 -13.84 -2.24 -2.64
C ALA A 242 -14.02 -3.20 -1.45
N LYS A 243 -14.54 -4.40 -1.67
CA LYS A 243 -14.71 -5.43 -0.64
C LYS A 243 -13.46 -6.29 -0.47
N ASN A 244 -12.57 -6.35 -1.47
CA ASN A 244 -11.35 -7.16 -1.36
C ASN A 244 -10.40 -6.55 -0.33
N LYS A 245 -10.03 -7.34 0.68
CA LYS A 245 -9.21 -6.88 1.80
C LYS A 245 -7.79 -6.49 1.39
N LEU A 246 -7.17 -7.23 0.45
CA LEU A 246 -5.83 -6.94 -0.04
C LEU A 246 -5.81 -5.60 -0.77
N TYR A 247 -6.79 -5.38 -1.64
CA TYR A 247 -6.96 -4.13 -2.37
C TYR A 247 -7.25 -2.96 -1.43
N LYS A 248 -8.26 -3.09 -0.57
CA LYS A 248 -8.77 -2.03 0.31
C LYS A 248 -7.70 -1.42 1.21
N ARG A 249 -6.75 -2.24 1.67
CA ARG A 249 -5.69 -1.87 2.61
C ARG A 249 -4.32 -1.70 1.93
N MET A 250 -4.30 -1.65 0.59
CA MET A 250 -3.08 -1.53 -0.21
C MET A 250 -2.03 -2.63 0.06
N TYR A 251 -2.47 -3.79 0.56
CA TYR A 251 -1.57 -4.94 0.71
C TYR A 251 -1.07 -5.45 -0.63
N ASP A 252 -1.83 -5.29 -1.72
CA ASP A 252 -1.40 -5.58 -3.07
C ASP A 252 -0.20 -4.72 -3.49
N VAL A 253 -0.18 -3.44 -3.16
CA VAL A 253 0.97 -2.54 -3.38
C VAL A 253 2.15 -2.95 -2.50
N GLU A 254 1.88 -3.30 -1.22
CA GLU A 254 2.92 -3.81 -0.31
C GLU A 254 3.59 -5.06 -0.86
N LEU A 255 2.84 -5.97 -1.49
CA LEU A 255 3.38 -7.19 -2.07
C LEU A 255 4.31 -6.92 -3.24
N VAL A 256 4.00 -5.94 -4.09
CA VAL A 256 4.90 -5.50 -5.17
C VAL A 256 6.19 -4.90 -4.59
N LEU A 257 6.07 -3.96 -3.65
CA LEU A 257 7.23 -3.38 -2.97
C LEU A 257 8.07 -4.46 -2.29
N ARG A 258 7.42 -5.42 -1.65
CA ARG A 258 8.06 -6.55 -0.97
C ARG A 258 8.89 -7.40 -1.92
N TYR A 259 8.42 -7.65 -3.14
CA TYR A 259 9.21 -8.35 -4.15
C TYR A 259 10.52 -7.60 -4.45
N PHE A 260 10.44 -6.30 -4.71
CA PHE A 260 11.64 -5.50 -4.97
C PHE A 260 12.56 -5.43 -3.76
N ALA A 261 12.03 -5.27 -2.56
CA ALA A 261 12.83 -5.29 -1.34
C ALA A 261 13.53 -6.64 -1.14
N MET A 262 12.84 -7.76 -1.38
CA MET A 262 13.42 -9.09 -1.24
C MET A 262 14.51 -9.40 -2.27
N ARG A 263 14.56 -8.71 -3.40
CA ARG A 263 15.71 -8.80 -4.33
C ARG A 263 17.01 -8.37 -3.66
N HIS A 264 16.93 -7.51 -2.65
CA HIS A 264 18.06 -7.06 -1.81
C HIS A 264 18.18 -7.87 -0.51
N ILE A 265 17.81 -9.15 -0.53
CA ILE A 265 17.79 -10.01 0.67
C ILE A 265 19.16 -10.06 1.37
N ASP A 266 20.25 -9.82 0.64
CA ASP A 266 21.62 -9.82 1.19
C ASP A 266 21.88 -8.63 2.11
N GLU A 267 21.29 -7.49 1.85
CA GLU A 267 21.35 -6.27 2.66
C GLU A 267 20.29 -6.23 3.76
N TYR A 268 19.29 -7.12 3.69
CA TYR A 268 18.21 -7.14 4.67
C TYR A 268 18.72 -7.36 6.10
N SER A 269 18.41 -6.41 6.96
CA SER A 269 18.68 -6.46 8.40
C SER A 269 17.55 -5.74 9.16
N GLY A 270 17.36 -6.08 10.43
CA GLY A 270 16.35 -5.46 11.27
C GLY A 270 14.91 -5.86 10.94
N LYS A 271 13.99 -4.91 11.01
CA LYS A 271 12.57 -5.14 10.71
C LYS A 271 12.28 -4.98 9.24
N LEU A 272 11.47 -5.89 8.70
CA LEU A 272 11.07 -5.86 7.29
C LEU A 272 10.36 -4.56 6.89
N SER A 273 9.53 -4.00 7.77
CA SER A 273 8.83 -2.74 7.51
C SER A 273 9.83 -1.59 7.27
N GLU A 274 10.85 -1.47 8.14
CA GLU A 274 11.91 -0.46 8.01
C GLU A 274 12.76 -0.68 6.74
N PHE A 275 13.01 -1.94 6.39
CA PHE A 275 13.75 -2.27 5.17
C PHE A 275 12.97 -1.92 3.91
N MET A 276 11.65 -2.17 3.87
CA MET A 276 10.79 -1.73 2.77
C MET A 276 10.69 -0.20 2.68
N ASP A 277 10.66 0.51 3.81
CA ASP A 277 10.72 1.98 3.84
C ASP A 277 12.02 2.49 3.17
N LEU A 278 13.15 1.86 3.49
CA LEU A 278 14.44 2.19 2.90
C LEU A 278 14.44 1.94 1.38
N CYS A 279 14.00 0.75 0.96
CA CYS A 279 13.92 0.40 -0.47
C CYS A 279 13.04 1.38 -1.25
N LEU A 280 11.90 1.79 -0.68
CA LEU A 280 11.00 2.73 -1.34
C LEU A 280 11.62 4.12 -1.49
N ARG A 281 12.24 4.65 -0.43
CA ARG A 281 12.94 5.95 -0.47
C ARG A 281 14.07 5.97 -1.50
N GLN A 282 14.83 4.89 -1.57
CA GLN A 282 15.95 4.80 -2.50
C GLN A 282 15.48 4.57 -3.93
N GLY A 283 14.50 3.71 -4.11
CA GLY A 283 13.90 3.43 -5.41
C GLY A 283 13.27 4.67 -6.06
N ASN A 284 12.79 5.62 -5.27
CA ASN A 284 12.29 6.90 -5.79
C ASN A 284 13.37 7.79 -6.43
N ARG A 285 14.64 7.40 -6.35
CA ARG A 285 15.76 8.06 -7.05
C ARG A 285 16.10 7.43 -8.40
N TYR A 286 15.47 6.32 -8.74
CA TYR A 286 15.65 5.67 -10.03
C TYR A 286 15.16 6.55 -11.18
N THR A 287 15.84 6.47 -12.31
CA THR A 287 15.40 7.10 -13.54
C THR A 287 14.22 6.36 -14.17
N ASP A 288 13.51 7.01 -15.08
CA ASP A 288 12.38 6.39 -15.80
C ASP A 288 12.81 5.12 -16.55
N ASP A 289 14.00 5.10 -17.14
CA ASP A 289 14.54 3.92 -17.83
C ASP A 289 14.78 2.76 -16.86
N GLN A 290 15.32 3.06 -15.66
CA GLN A 290 15.54 2.05 -14.61
C GLN A 290 14.23 1.49 -14.08
N LEU A 291 13.22 2.35 -13.90
CA LEU A 291 11.89 1.94 -13.49
C LEU A 291 11.20 1.06 -14.54
N GLU A 292 11.39 1.35 -15.83
CA GLU A 292 10.86 0.52 -16.91
C GLU A 292 11.54 -0.87 -16.97
N ILE A 293 12.82 -0.95 -16.66
CA ILE A 293 13.52 -2.25 -16.52
C ILE A 293 12.94 -3.04 -15.35
N LEU A 294 12.73 -2.41 -14.19
CA LEU A 294 12.12 -3.05 -13.02
C LEU A 294 10.69 -3.51 -13.30
N ARG A 295 9.90 -2.74 -14.05
CA ARG A 295 8.58 -3.14 -14.54
C ARG A 295 8.66 -4.47 -15.28
N LYS A 296 9.52 -4.57 -16.29
CA LYS A 296 9.70 -5.79 -17.10
C LYS A 296 10.12 -6.97 -16.24
N VAL A 297 11.08 -6.79 -15.34
CA VAL A 297 11.56 -7.83 -14.43
C VAL A 297 10.41 -8.37 -13.57
N PHE A 298 9.53 -7.52 -13.07
CA PHE A 298 8.36 -7.96 -12.29
C PHE A 298 7.35 -8.70 -13.16
N GLU A 299 6.97 -8.13 -14.30
CA GLU A 299 5.98 -8.68 -15.22
C GLU A 299 6.40 -10.04 -15.75
N GLU A 300 7.65 -10.18 -16.21
CA GLU A 300 8.21 -11.48 -16.63
C GLU A 300 8.19 -12.51 -15.49
N THR A 301 8.46 -12.09 -14.26
CA THR A 301 8.47 -13.02 -13.12
C THR A 301 7.07 -13.53 -12.78
N ILE A 302 6.06 -12.67 -12.78
CA ILE A 302 4.67 -13.10 -12.53
C ILE A 302 4.11 -13.92 -13.69
N GLU A 303 4.52 -13.64 -14.94
CA GLU A 303 4.17 -14.46 -16.10
C GLU A 303 4.73 -15.87 -15.96
N LYS A 304 6.01 -16.02 -15.56
CA LYS A 304 6.61 -17.32 -15.27
C LYS A 304 5.83 -18.06 -14.18
N ALA A 305 5.46 -17.38 -13.09
CA ALA A 305 4.68 -17.98 -12.00
C ALA A 305 3.31 -18.49 -12.49
N ASN A 306 2.59 -17.67 -13.25
CA ASN A 306 1.29 -18.03 -13.82
C ASN A 306 1.41 -19.18 -14.85
N MET A 307 2.43 -19.15 -15.71
CA MET A 307 2.67 -20.17 -16.73
C MET A 307 2.99 -21.51 -16.11
N LEU A 308 3.81 -21.56 -15.05
CA LEU A 308 4.24 -22.81 -14.44
C LEU A 308 3.19 -23.42 -13.52
N PHE A 309 2.49 -22.61 -12.72
CA PHE A 309 1.68 -23.11 -11.60
C PHE A 309 0.26 -22.52 -11.55
N GLY A 310 -0.09 -21.57 -12.43
CA GLY A 310 -1.39 -20.90 -12.43
C GLY A 310 -1.74 -20.33 -11.05
N GLU A 311 -2.99 -20.44 -10.66
CA GLU A 311 -3.49 -19.93 -9.37
C GLU A 311 -2.85 -20.60 -8.12
N LYS A 312 -2.08 -21.67 -8.30
CA LYS A 312 -1.37 -22.34 -7.20
C LYS A 312 0.04 -21.79 -6.96
N ALA A 313 0.51 -20.87 -7.78
CA ALA A 313 1.86 -20.32 -7.70
C ALA A 313 2.25 -19.81 -6.31
N TYR A 314 1.33 -19.14 -5.61
CA TYR A 314 1.58 -18.56 -4.29
C TYR A 314 0.89 -19.33 -3.16
N CYS A 315 0.30 -20.50 -3.47
CA CYS A 315 -0.37 -21.35 -2.50
C CYS A 315 0.59 -22.41 -1.96
N GLN A 316 0.35 -22.88 -0.75
CA GLN A 316 1.06 -24.00 -0.15
C GLN A 316 0.14 -25.22 -0.07
N TYR A 317 0.67 -26.42 -0.30
CA TYR A 317 -0.04 -27.66 -0.10
C TYR A 317 0.31 -28.23 1.27
N VAL A 318 -0.64 -28.22 2.21
CA VAL A 318 -0.39 -28.52 3.62
C VAL A 318 -1.31 -29.62 4.15
N LYS A 319 -0.79 -30.38 5.12
CA LYS A 319 -1.56 -31.38 5.85
C LYS A 319 -2.25 -30.73 7.05
N ARG A 320 -3.59 -30.76 7.06
CA ARG A 320 -4.40 -30.31 8.19
C ARG A 320 -5.35 -31.42 8.61
N ARG A 321 -5.34 -31.80 9.89
CA ARG A 321 -6.19 -32.88 10.42
C ARG A 321 -6.11 -34.20 9.62
N GLY A 322 -4.91 -34.50 9.10
CA GLY A 322 -4.67 -35.74 8.33
C GLY A 322 -4.94 -35.62 6.83
N ILE A 323 -5.54 -34.52 6.35
CA ILE A 323 -5.90 -34.31 4.94
C ILE A 323 -5.02 -33.22 4.35
N TYR A 324 -4.49 -33.45 3.16
CA TYR A 324 -3.75 -32.44 2.39
C TYR A 324 -4.71 -31.56 1.60
N SER A 325 -4.46 -30.26 1.63
CA SER A 325 -5.22 -29.27 0.85
C SER A 325 -4.39 -28.04 0.55
N TRP A 326 -4.75 -27.34 -0.53
CA TRP A 326 -4.17 -26.06 -0.87
C TRP A 326 -4.63 -24.95 0.07
N THR A 327 -3.71 -24.09 0.47
CA THR A 327 -4.04 -22.83 1.17
C THR A 327 -4.46 -21.75 0.18
N SER A 328 -4.94 -20.63 0.68
CA SER A 328 -4.92 -19.37 -0.06
C SER A 328 -3.47 -18.90 -0.30
N PRO A 329 -3.23 -17.94 -1.22
CA PRO A 329 -1.90 -17.35 -1.45
C PRO A 329 -1.25 -16.84 -0.16
N GLN A 330 0.05 -17.07 0.00
CA GLN A 330 0.81 -16.75 1.19
C GLN A 330 2.07 -15.94 0.87
N LYS A 331 2.34 -14.88 1.67
CA LYS A 331 3.53 -14.02 1.53
C LYS A 331 4.83 -14.84 1.58
N MET A 332 4.90 -15.86 2.44
CA MET A 332 6.07 -16.70 2.59
C MET A 332 6.43 -17.48 1.31
N ILE A 333 5.41 -18.00 0.62
CA ILE A 333 5.59 -18.70 -0.65
C ILE A 333 5.94 -17.69 -1.75
N TYR A 334 5.19 -16.59 -1.82
CA TYR A 334 5.42 -15.51 -2.76
C TYR A 334 6.86 -15.00 -2.73
N ASP A 335 7.39 -14.68 -1.55
CA ASP A 335 8.77 -14.18 -1.41
C ASP A 335 9.78 -15.13 -2.05
N SER A 336 9.67 -16.42 -1.74
CA SER A 336 10.67 -17.41 -2.15
C SER A 336 10.53 -17.79 -3.62
N ILE A 337 9.30 -17.98 -4.10
CA ILE A 337 9.07 -18.40 -5.49
C ILE A 337 9.34 -17.25 -6.48
N MET A 338 8.98 -16.02 -6.13
CA MET A 338 9.26 -14.86 -6.97
C MET A 338 10.77 -14.62 -7.09
N LEU A 339 11.52 -14.77 -5.98
CA LEU A 339 12.98 -14.71 -6.02
C LEU A 339 13.59 -15.83 -6.86
N ALA A 340 13.07 -17.05 -6.77
CA ALA A 340 13.52 -18.18 -7.57
C ALA A 340 13.28 -17.91 -9.07
N LEU A 341 12.06 -17.52 -9.45
CA LEU A 341 11.67 -17.28 -10.84
C LEU A 341 12.38 -16.08 -11.47
N SER A 342 12.77 -15.09 -10.67
CA SER A 342 13.58 -13.96 -11.16
C SER A 342 15.01 -14.36 -11.58
N GLN A 343 15.46 -15.58 -11.23
CA GLN A 343 16.80 -16.10 -11.50
C GLN A 343 16.81 -17.22 -12.56
N ILE A 344 15.65 -17.65 -13.00
CA ILE A 344 15.49 -18.79 -13.91
C ILE A 344 14.91 -18.30 -15.25
N GLU A 345 15.53 -18.71 -16.35
CA GLU A 345 14.91 -18.55 -17.66
C GLU A 345 13.94 -19.70 -17.94
N VAL A 346 12.72 -19.34 -18.30
CA VAL A 346 11.66 -20.28 -18.62
C VAL A 346 11.36 -20.18 -20.12
N SER A 347 11.67 -21.20 -20.88
CA SER A 347 11.29 -21.26 -22.30
C SER A 347 9.81 -21.70 -22.42
N GLN A 348 9.05 -21.06 -23.29
CA GLN A 348 7.61 -21.31 -23.47
C GLN A 348 7.29 -22.69 -24.11
N ARG A 349 8.27 -23.55 -24.39
CA ARG A 349 8.07 -24.81 -25.07
C ARG A 349 7.41 -25.86 -24.15
N ARG A 350 6.13 -26.17 -24.41
CA ARG A 350 5.36 -27.32 -23.83
C ARG A 350 5.28 -27.31 -22.29
N ILE A 351 4.80 -26.25 -21.71
CA ILE A 351 4.51 -26.20 -20.27
C ILE A 351 3.11 -26.76 -20.04
N ASP A 352 3.01 -27.79 -19.21
CA ASP A 352 1.75 -28.31 -18.68
C ASP A 352 1.60 -27.91 -17.22
N SER A 353 0.85 -26.84 -16.98
CA SER A 353 0.66 -26.30 -15.64
C SER A 353 -0.01 -27.29 -14.66
N ASN A 354 -0.93 -28.13 -15.13
CA ASN A 354 -1.60 -29.13 -14.29
C ASN A 354 -0.60 -30.17 -13.77
N ARG A 355 0.23 -30.70 -14.67
CA ARG A 355 1.29 -31.63 -14.29
C ARG A 355 2.32 -30.98 -13.35
N ASN A 356 2.63 -29.72 -13.55
CA ASN A 356 3.53 -28.99 -12.68
C ASN A 356 2.94 -28.78 -11.29
N VAL A 357 1.62 -28.57 -11.18
CA VAL A 357 0.92 -28.47 -9.89
C VAL A 357 0.95 -29.80 -9.14
N GLU A 358 0.78 -30.96 -9.81
CA GLU A 358 0.94 -32.29 -9.19
C GLU A 358 2.36 -32.48 -8.63
N LYS A 359 3.38 -32.06 -9.39
CA LYS A 359 4.78 -32.07 -8.90
C LYS A 359 4.99 -31.16 -7.72
N LEU A 360 4.37 -29.97 -7.73
CA LEU A 360 4.45 -29.00 -6.64
C LEU A 360 3.80 -29.54 -5.35
N GLU A 361 2.74 -30.36 -5.45
CA GLU A 361 2.17 -31.06 -4.28
C GLU A 361 3.17 -32.01 -3.62
N ASN A 362 3.90 -32.79 -4.43
CA ASN A 362 4.91 -33.70 -3.94
C ASN A 362 6.10 -32.96 -3.34
N PHE A 363 6.56 -31.90 -3.99
CA PHE A 363 7.60 -31.02 -3.48
C PHE A 363 7.25 -30.49 -2.07
N TYR A 364 6.02 -30.05 -1.83
CA TYR A 364 5.61 -29.58 -0.49
C TYR A 364 5.54 -30.71 0.53
N LYS A 365 5.12 -31.94 0.15
CA LYS A 365 5.10 -33.10 1.04
C LYS A 365 6.51 -33.51 1.47
N GLU A 366 7.48 -33.43 0.58
CA GLU A 366 8.88 -33.79 0.84
C GLU A 366 9.63 -32.72 1.64
N ASN A 367 9.18 -31.48 1.61
CA ASN A 367 9.83 -30.33 2.24
C ASN A 367 9.00 -29.67 3.34
N GLU A 368 8.06 -30.37 3.99
CA GLU A 368 7.12 -29.80 4.97
C GLU A 368 7.81 -28.93 6.04
N GLU A 369 8.96 -29.37 6.56
CA GLU A 369 9.70 -28.64 7.59
C GLU A 369 10.19 -27.25 7.16
N SER A 370 10.47 -27.05 5.89
CA SER A 370 10.94 -25.78 5.33
C SER A 370 9.83 -24.76 5.17
N PHE A 371 8.56 -25.22 5.20
CA PHE A 371 7.35 -24.43 4.95
C PHE A 371 6.38 -24.42 6.14
N ASP A 372 6.85 -24.64 7.38
CA ASP A 372 6.01 -24.70 8.58
C ASP A 372 5.43 -23.36 9.06
N GLY A 373 5.73 -22.27 8.38
CA GLY A 373 5.22 -20.92 8.66
C GLY A 373 5.88 -20.20 9.84
N LYS A 374 6.66 -20.91 10.67
CA LYS A 374 7.39 -20.32 11.81
C LYS A 374 8.76 -19.74 11.41
N ARG A 375 9.26 -20.15 10.26
CA ARG A 375 10.59 -19.83 9.76
C ARG A 375 10.49 -18.66 8.76
N GLN A 376 10.78 -17.45 9.25
CA GLN A 376 10.70 -16.21 8.46
C GLN A 376 11.98 -15.40 8.48
N SER A 377 13.10 -15.99 8.95
CA SER A 377 14.39 -15.30 8.92
C SER A 377 14.91 -15.16 7.48
N LYS A 378 15.89 -14.27 7.29
CA LYS A 378 16.64 -14.12 6.04
C LYS A 378 17.17 -15.46 5.52
N GLY A 379 17.73 -16.29 6.42
CA GLY A 379 18.23 -17.62 6.07
C GLY A 379 17.13 -18.58 5.59
N ASP A 380 15.96 -18.52 6.22
CA ASP A 380 14.83 -19.36 5.83
C ASP A 380 14.27 -18.96 4.43
N ILE A 381 14.22 -17.68 4.14
CA ILE A 381 13.79 -17.19 2.81
C ILE A 381 14.77 -17.67 1.75
N LYS A 382 16.07 -17.51 1.97
CA LYS A 382 17.12 -17.98 1.03
C LYS A 382 17.03 -19.48 0.79
N ARG A 383 16.93 -20.27 1.87
CA ARG A 383 16.80 -21.73 1.76
C ARG A 383 15.59 -22.15 0.94
N ARG A 384 14.41 -21.54 1.16
CA ARG A 384 13.21 -21.84 0.36
C ARG A 384 13.37 -21.41 -1.09
N THR A 385 14.05 -20.28 -1.35
CA THR A 385 14.37 -19.84 -2.69
C THR A 385 15.23 -20.87 -3.42
N GLU A 386 16.28 -21.38 -2.78
CA GLU A 386 17.15 -22.43 -3.32
C GLU A 386 16.38 -23.72 -3.61
N LEU A 387 15.49 -24.14 -2.69
CA LEU A 387 14.61 -25.29 -2.90
C LEU A 387 13.72 -25.11 -4.13
N PHE A 388 13.11 -23.93 -4.32
CA PHE A 388 12.32 -23.66 -5.52
C PHE A 388 13.17 -23.62 -6.79
N ILE A 389 14.38 -23.07 -6.73
CA ILE A 389 15.30 -23.09 -7.88
C ILE A 389 15.60 -24.51 -8.29
N SER A 390 16.04 -25.39 -7.36
CA SER A 390 16.32 -26.80 -7.68
C SER A 390 15.08 -27.52 -8.21
N PHE A 391 13.93 -27.38 -7.54
CA PHE A 391 12.68 -27.99 -7.97
C PHE A 391 12.28 -27.57 -9.40
N ILE A 392 12.33 -26.26 -9.68
CA ILE A 392 11.90 -25.76 -11.00
C ILE A 392 12.90 -26.21 -12.08
N THR A 393 14.20 -26.12 -11.83
CA THR A 393 15.22 -26.46 -12.83
C THR A 393 15.30 -27.96 -13.09
N GLU A 394 15.25 -28.79 -12.07
CA GLU A 394 15.46 -30.22 -12.17
C GLU A 394 14.18 -30.99 -12.54
N GLU A 395 13.07 -30.66 -11.87
CA GLU A 395 11.84 -31.42 -12.01
C GLU A 395 10.88 -30.84 -13.05
N ILE A 396 10.80 -29.51 -13.16
CA ILE A 396 9.85 -28.87 -14.09
C ILE A 396 10.46 -28.70 -15.46
N LEU A 397 11.65 -28.10 -15.55
CA LEU A 397 12.29 -27.78 -16.83
C LEU A 397 13.15 -28.94 -17.39
N GLY A 398 13.50 -29.92 -16.53
CA GLY A 398 14.37 -31.05 -16.91
C GLY A 398 15.77 -30.56 -17.29
N SER A 399 16.77 -30.78 -16.45
CA SER A 399 18.18 -30.42 -16.55
C SER A 399 18.60 -29.70 -17.86
N VAL A 400 18.34 -28.40 -17.95
CA VAL A 400 18.95 -27.54 -18.97
C VAL A 400 20.21 -26.93 -18.37
N SER A 401 21.33 -27.10 -19.05
CA SER A 401 22.64 -26.61 -18.65
C SER A 401 22.58 -25.17 -18.11
N TYR A 402 23.12 -24.98 -16.88
CA TYR A 402 23.38 -23.66 -16.34
C TYR A 402 24.32 -22.91 -17.27
N THR A 403 23.82 -21.94 -17.99
CA THR A 403 24.65 -20.86 -18.52
C THR A 403 24.57 -19.70 -17.53
N HIS A 404 25.65 -19.50 -16.78
CA HIS A 404 25.90 -18.24 -16.12
C HIS A 404 25.91 -17.16 -17.20
N LEU A 405 24.85 -16.36 -17.28
CA LEU A 405 24.87 -15.13 -18.07
C LEU A 405 25.83 -14.15 -17.37
N THR A 406 27.08 -14.15 -17.85
CA THR A 406 27.92 -12.99 -17.73
C THR A 406 27.37 -11.93 -18.69
N LEU A 407 26.85 -10.83 -18.13
CA LEU A 407 26.45 -9.65 -18.90
C LEU A 407 27.69 -9.16 -19.70
N PRO A 408 27.51 -8.69 -20.94
CA PRO A 408 28.60 -8.03 -21.66
C PRO A 408 28.96 -6.74 -20.91
N THR A 409 30.28 -6.54 -20.74
CA THR A 409 30.94 -5.38 -20.15
C THR A 409 30.60 -4.08 -20.87
#